data_f717944c04d5e9cc678ecfa8d15b7cf5
#
_entry.id   f717944c04d5e9cc678ecfa8d15b7cf5
#
_cell.length_a   1.000
_cell.length_b   1.000
_cell.length_c   1.000
_cell.angle_alpha   90.00
_cell.angle_beta   90.00
_cell.angle_gamma   90.00
#
_symmetry.space_group_name_H-M   'P 1'
#
loop_
_entity.id
_entity.type
_entity.pdbx_description
1 polymer ?
#
loop_
_entity_poly.entity_id
_entity_poly.type
_entity_poly.pdbx_seq_one_letter_code
_entity_poly.pdbx_strand_id
1 'polypeptide(L)'
;LYTDRLEEDREFGQEEMKRVGMTILPHWDFDNYDSALKFIKENPGRYVYKPSGYVSSDWKGLLFLGMEEDGKDLHEILRHNKKVLEKKIKTFQLQKCVIGVEIAVGTFFNGKDFIYPICVNFEHKKLFPGNIGPFVGDMGALMYWSQPNTIFKMTLEKMKEDLVKSGYVGYIDINCIANARGIYPLEFTARYGYPTISVQIEGVTSNWGEFLHAIAGGESYDLKTKKGFQLGIICAVPPFPYDDKSEMAIYQGLSILFKKENFDGIHLGDVRLDEGDWRVAGETGYVLVVTGAGTTVEEARKQAYGRLDNVMLQNMFYRTDVGGSWAEDSDRLQTWGYLY
;
A
#
# COMPACT_ATOMS: atom_id res chain seq x y z
N LEU A 1 17.20 9.04 7.77
CA LEU A 1 17.37 9.75 6.49
C LEU A 1 16.16 10.67 6.21
N TYR A 2 16.26 11.55 5.19
CA TYR A 2 15.15 12.43 4.82
C TYR A 2 13.93 11.62 4.38
N THR A 3 14.14 10.65 3.50
CA THR A 3 13.09 9.79 2.95
C THR A 3 12.47 8.86 3.98
N ASP A 4 13.24 8.37 4.96
CA ASP A 4 12.69 7.59 6.07
C ASP A 4 11.67 8.43 6.87
N ARG A 5 11.99 9.71 7.10
CA ARG A 5 11.08 10.62 7.78
C ARG A 5 9.83 10.93 6.96
N LEU A 6 9.93 11.00 5.62
CA LEU A 6 8.74 11.19 4.77
C LEU A 6 7.70 10.08 4.98
N GLU A 7 8.15 8.85 5.23
CA GLU A 7 7.28 7.68 5.42
C GLU A 7 6.90 7.46 6.89
N GLU A 8 7.88 7.56 7.81
CA GLU A 8 7.66 7.17 9.21
C GLU A 8 7.07 8.29 10.06
N ASP A 9 7.40 9.55 9.74
CA ASP A 9 6.94 10.74 10.44
C ASP A 9 5.82 11.41 9.64
N ARG A 10 4.58 11.07 9.99
CA ARG A 10 3.39 11.55 9.27
C ARG A 10 3.29 13.08 9.23
N GLU A 11 3.61 13.76 10.33
CA GLU A 11 3.55 15.22 10.42
C GLU A 11 4.56 15.84 9.47
N PHE A 12 5.81 15.38 9.51
CA PHE A 12 6.85 15.81 8.59
C PHE A 12 6.49 15.53 7.13
N GLY A 13 5.99 14.33 6.81
CA GLY A 13 5.56 14.00 5.44
C GLY A 13 4.47 14.94 4.93
N GLN A 14 3.48 15.27 5.76
CA GLN A 14 2.41 16.20 5.40
C GLN A 14 2.90 17.65 5.26
N GLU A 15 3.83 18.09 6.11
CA GLU A 15 4.45 19.43 5.99
C GLU A 15 5.24 19.55 4.69
N GLU A 16 5.99 18.53 4.32
CA GLU A 16 6.75 18.50 3.06
C GLU A 16 5.82 18.51 1.85
N MET A 17 4.75 17.69 1.84
CA MET A 17 3.72 17.74 0.80
C MET A 17 3.13 19.16 0.64
N LYS A 18 2.79 19.80 1.76
CA LYS A 18 2.26 21.15 1.76
C LYS A 18 3.28 22.18 1.27
N ARG A 19 4.54 22.07 1.70
CA ARG A 19 5.64 22.95 1.31
C ARG A 19 5.86 22.97 -0.21
N VAL A 20 5.79 21.81 -0.85
CA VAL A 20 5.92 21.70 -2.31
C VAL A 20 4.61 21.98 -3.08
N GLY A 21 3.56 22.42 -2.37
CA GLY A 21 2.29 22.83 -2.98
C GLY A 21 1.38 21.69 -3.40
N MET A 22 1.41 20.56 -2.69
CA MET A 22 0.37 19.54 -2.80
C MET A 22 -0.85 19.92 -1.95
N THR A 23 -2.02 19.45 -2.34
CA THR A 23 -3.27 19.70 -1.60
C THR A 23 -3.42 18.64 -0.52
N ILE A 24 -3.11 18.97 0.73
CA ILE A 24 -3.31 18.07 1.86
C ILE A 24 -4.70 18.21 2.48
N LEU A 25 -5.22 17.11 3.03
CA LEU A 25 -6.48 17.12 3.76
C LEU A 25 -6.33 17.85 5.10
N PRO A 26 -7.32 18.67 5.50
CA PRO A 26 -7.34 19.24 6.83
C PRO A 26 -7.22 18.14 7.90
N HIS A 27 -6.34 18.36 8.86
CA HIS A 27 -6.12 17.45 9.97
C HIS A 27 -5.83 18.22 11.25
N TRP A 28 -6.02 17.55 12.37
CA TRP A 28 -5.82 18.09 13.72
C TRP A 28 -5.18 17.01 14.58
N ASP A 29 -4.10 17.37 15.25
CA ASP A 29 -3.36 16.48 16.12
C ASP A 29 -3.82 16.64 17.56
N PHE A 30 -3.94 15.52 18.29
CA PHE A 30 -4.41 15.47 19.65
C PHE A 30 -3.53 14.55 20.50
N ASP A 31 -3.27 15.00 21.71
CA ASP A 31 -2.69 14.23 22.82
C ASP A 31 -3.71 13.97 23.94
N ASN A 32 -4.93 14.48 23.76
CA ASN A 32 -6.01 14.41 24.74
C ASN A 32 -7.35 14.04 24.08
N TYR A 33 -7.95 12.99 24.56
CA TYR A 33 -9.23 12.47 24.00
C TYR A 33 -10.43 13.37 24.31
N ASP A 34 -10.46 14.09 25.46
CA ASP A 34 -11.57 15.00 25.75
C ASP A 34 -11.55 16.21 24.81
N SER A 35 -10.36 16.70 24.50
CA SER A 35 -10.20 17.76 23.50
C SER A 35 -10.69 17.31 22.11
N ALA A 36 -10.37 16.09 21.69
CA ALA A 36 -10.84 15.53 20.42
C ALA A 36 -12.36 15.34 20.41
N LEU A 37 -12.94 14.82 21.50
CA LEU A 37 -14.39 14.66 21.63
C LEU A 37 -15.12 16.01 21.57
N LYS A 38 -14.57 17.04 22.22
CA LYS A 38 -15.09 18.41 22.15
C LYS A 38 -14.99 18.94 20.72
N PHE A 39 -13.83 18.77 20.08
CA PHE A 39 -13.60 19.21 18.71
C PHE A 39 -14.63 18.61 17.73
N ILE A 40 -14.90 17.30 17.78
CA ILE A 40 -15.87 16.64 16.89
C ILE A 40 -17.27 17.24 17.08
N LYS A 41 -17.69 17.51 18.32
CA LYS A 41 -18.98 18.14 18.60
C LYS A 41 -19.11 19.57 18.06
N GLU A 42 -18.03 20.36 18.19
CA GLU A 42 -18.01 21.76 17.76
C GLU A 42 -17.79 21.88 16.24
N ASN A 43 -17.23 20.86 15.59
CA ASN A 43 -16.93 20.80 14.17
C ASN A 43 -17.52 19.53 13.54
N PRO A 44 -18.84 19.43 13.39
CA PRO A 44 -19.45 18.25 12.81
C PRO A 44 -18.86 17.93 11.43
N GLY A 45 -18.54 16.66 11.19
CA GLY A 45 -17.93 16.24 9.95
C GLY A 45 -17.43 14.81 10.01
N ARG A 46 -17.26 14.21 8.86
CA ARG A 46 -16.70 12.88 8.72
C ARG A 46 -15.19 12.90 8.86
N TYR A 47 -14.66 12.11 9.79
CA TYR A 47 -13.23 12.08 10.12
C TYR A 47 -12.66 10.67 10.04
N VAL A 48 -11.34 10.61 9.82
CA VAL A 48 -10.52 9.42 9.99
C VAL A 48 -9.68 9.61 11.26
N TYR A 49 -9.78 8.68 12.20
CA TYR A 49 -8.92 8.61 13.36
C TYR A 49 -7.66 7.82 13.02
N LYS A 50 -6.49 8.41 13.19
CA LYS A 50 -5.19 7.83 12.88
C LYS A 50 -4.27 7.89 14.09
N PRO A 51 -3.87 6.76 14.71
CA PRO A 51 -2.80 6.75 15.70
C PRO A 51 -1.52 7.40 15.14
N SER A 52 -0.82 8.19 15.97
CA SER A 52 0.41 8.91 15.60
C SER A 52 1.52 8.66 16.61
N GLY A 53 2.77 8.97 16.25
CA GLY A 53 3.94 8.80 17.10
C GLY A 53 4.44 7.35 17.16
N TYR A 54 5.24 7.05 18.19
CA TYR A 54 5.75 5.70 18.47
C TYR A 54 4.61 4.79 18.96
N VAL A 55 3.88 4.25 18.02
CA VAL A 55 2.83 3.26 18.27
C VAL A 55 3.38 1.92 17.79
N SER A 56 3.27 0.84 18.58
CA SER A 56 3.64 -0.49 18.12
C SER A 56 2.84 -0.84 16.86
N SER A 57 3.39 -1.68 15.99
CA SER A 57 2.74 -2.10 14.73
C SER A 57 1.29 -2.53 14.93
N ASP A 58 1.00 -3.20 16.05
CA ASP A 58 -0.33 -3.69 16.42
C ASP A 58 -1.38 -2.57 16.59
N TRP A 59 -0.95 -1.37 16.98
CA TRP A 59 -1.85 -0.24 17.23
C TRP A 59 -2.03 0.67 16.03
N LYS A 60 -1.11 0.63 15.05
CA LYS A 60 -1.29 1.31 13.75
C LYS A 60 -2.54 0.81 13.03
N GLY A 61 -2.92 -0.46 13.23
CA GLY A 61 -4.15 -1.07 12.73
C GLY A 61 -5.45 -0.57 13.38
N LEU A 62 -5.39 0.20 14.48
CA LEU A 62 -6.57 0.84 15.10
C LEU A 62 -7.03 2.12 14.39
N LEU A 63 -6.70 2.28 13.13
CA LEU A 63 -7.31 3.29 12.28
C LEU A 63 -8.83 3.10 12.25
N PHE A 64 -9.58 4.18 12.46
CA PHE A 64 -11.03 4.17 12.32
C PHE A 64 -11.46 5.15 11.24
N LEU A 65 -12.16 4.64 10.25
CA LEU A 65 -12.76 5.44 9.18
C LEU A 65 -14.21 5.75 9.56
N GLY A 66 -14.49 6.99 9.92
CA GLY A 66 -15.85 7.43 10.23
C GLY A 66 -16.78 7.25 9.03
N MET A 67 -18.00 6.85 9.29
CA MET A 67 -19.05 6.60 8.28
C MET A 67 -20.10 7.69 8.27
N GLU A 68 -20.37 8.32 9.41
CA GLU A 68 -21.40 9.34 9.57
C GLU A 68 -20.87 10.74 9.23
N GLU A 69 -21.68 11.49 8.49
CA GLU A 69 -21.31 12.83 8.00
C GLU A 69 -21.15 13.87 9.12
N ASP A 70 -21.73 13.65 10.28
CA ASP A 70 -21.64 14.50 11.45
C ASP A 70 -20.52 14.06 12.44
N GLY A 71 -19.88 12.92 12.19
CA GLY A 71 -18.80 12.34 13.00
C GLY A 71 -19.28 11.70 14.31
N LYS A 72 -20.57 11.45 14.45
CA LYS A 72 -21.14 10.90 15.68
C LYS A 72 -20.64 9.48 15.98
N ASP A 73 -20.46 8.66 14.97
CA ASP A 73 -19.92 7.31 15.09
C ASP A 73 -18.48 7.35 15.66
N LEU A 74 -17.61 8.20 15.15
CA LEU A 74 -16.26 8.37 15.69
C LEU A 74 -16.30 8.93 17.12
N HIS A 75 -17.17 9.92 17.38
CA HIS A 75 -17.33 10.46 18.72
C HIS A 75 -17.70 9.36 19.73
N GLU A 76 -18.66 8.49 19.39
CA GLU A 76 -19.08 7.40 20.28
C GLU A 76 -17.98 6.34 20.44
N ILE A 77 -17.27 5.98 19.37
CA ILE A 77 -16.12 5.08 19.43
C ILE A 77 -15.04 5.59 20.38
N LEU A 78 -14.64 6.85 20.23
CA LEU A 78 -13.61 7.45 21.10
C LEU A 78 -14.08 7.55 22.54
N ARG A 79 -15.35 7.98 22.78
CA ARG A 79 -15.93 8.12 24.12
C ARG A 79 -15.98 6.80 24.88
N HIS A 80 -16.43 5.74 24.22
CA HIS A 80 -16.58 4.43 24.89
C HIS A 80 -15.24 3.71 25.08
N ASN A 81 -14.29 3.89 24.17
CA ASN A 81 -12.99 3.23 24.25
C ASN A 81 -11.89 4.09 24.89
N LYS A 82 -12.20 5.33 25.33
CA LYS A 82 -11.23 6.28 25.88
C LYS A 82 -10.26 5.65 26.87
N LYS A 83 -10.77 4.97 27.93
CA LYS A 83 -9.94 4.38 28.99
C LYS A 83 -8.92 3.35 28.50
N VAL A 84 -9.22 2.67 27.40
CA VAL A 84 -8.32 1.70 26.78
C VAL A 84 -7.34 2.40 25.84
N LEU A 85 -7.85 3.27 25.02
CA LEU A 85 -7.04 3.99 24.01
C LEU A 85 -6.00 4.92 24.64
N GLU A 86 -6.35 5.68 25.68
CA GLU A 86 -5.42 6.58 26.40
C GLU A 86 -4.18 5.87 26.97
N LYS A 87 -4.31 4.59 27.32
CA LYS A 87 -3.18 3.79 27.82
C LYS A 87 -2.19 3.43 26.74
N LYS A 88 -2.65 3.31 25.49
CA LYS A 88 -1.95 2.68 24.37
C LYS A 88 -1.53 3.69 23.31
N ILE A 89 -2.37 4.69 23.05
CA ILE A 89 -2.18 5.69 22.01
C ILE A 89 -2.14 7.05 22.67
N LYS A 90 -0.97 7.66 22.73
CA LYS A 90 -0.75 8.94 23.39
C LYS A 90 -1.06 10.12 22.47
N THR A 91 -0.75 9.97 21.20
CA THR A 91 -0.98 10.98 20.18
C THR A 91 -1.72 10.38 19.00
N PHE A 92 -2.62 11.13 18.43
CA PHE A 92 -3.40 10.72 17.27
C PHE A 92 -3.88 11.92 16.46
N GLN A 93 -4.22 11.66 15.22
CA GLN A 93 -4.70 12.67 14.30
C GLN A 93 -6.16 12.38 13.93
N LEU A 94 -6.98 13.43 13.90
CA LEU A 94 -8.26 13.44 13.20
C LEU A 94 -8.05 14.12 11.84
N GLN A 95 -8.23 13.38 10.77
CA GLN A 95 -8.13 13.90 9.41
C GLN A 95 -9.50 13.94 8.76
N LYS A 96 -9.79 15.02 8.04
CA LYS A 96 -11.06 15.13 7.28
C LYS A 96 -11.15 13.95 6.31
N CYS A 97 -12.25 13.22 6.37
CA CYS A 97 -12.49 12.11 5.44
C CYS A 97 -12.79 12.65 4.04
N VAL A 98 -12.17 12.07 3.05
CA VAL A 98 -12.46 12.29 1.63
C VAL A 98 -12.79 10.97 0.98
N ILE A 99 -13.77 10.97 0.10
CA ILE A 99 -14.16 9.81 -0.69
C ILE A 99 -13.66 10.02 -2.12
N GLY A 100 -13.08 8.98 -2.70
CA GLY A 100 -12.54 8.99 -4.06
C GLY A 100 -11.93 7.65 -4.43
N VAL A 101 -11.20 7.62 -5.51
CA VAL A 101 -10.39 6.48 -5.94
C VAL A 101 -9.05 6.52 -5.21
N GLU A 102 -8.71 5.46 -4.51
CA GLU A 102 -7.38 5.28 -3.92
C GLU A 102 -6.40 4.80 -5.01
N ILE A 103 -5.32 5.53 -5.20
CA ILE A 103 -4.35 5.31 -6.27
C ILE A 103 -2.95 5.73 -5.80
N ALA A 104 -1.96 4.92 -6.11
CA ALA A 104 -0.56 5.27 -5.92
C ALA A 104 0.14 5.50 -7.26
N VAL A 105 1.07 6.43 -7.27
CA VAL A 105 2.01 6.61 -8.38
C VAL A 105 3.43 6.56 -7.84
N GLY A 106 4.29 5.80 -8.50
CA GLY A 106 5.66 5.61 -8.06
C GLY A 106 6.63 5.36 -9.20
N THR A 107 7.91 5.52 -8.90
CA THR A 107 8.97 5.21 -9.82
C THR A 107 10.31 5.07 -9.11
N PHE A 108 11.33 4.66 -9.83
CA PHE A 108 12.71 4.64 -9.35
C PHE A 108 13.36 6.01 -9.51
N PHE A 109 14.26 6.33 -8.60
CA PHE A 109 15.05 7.55 -8.61
C PHE A 109 16.55 7.23 -8.52
N ASN A 110 17.38 7.82 -9.38
CA ASN A 110 18.81 7.49 -9.49
C ASN A 110 19.73 8.50 -8.77
N GLY A 111 19.20 9.32 -7.88
CA GLY A 111 19.93 10.39 -7.19
C GLY A 111 19.94 11.73 -7.97
N LYS A 112 19.47 11.74 -9.21
CA LYS A 112 19.43 12.93 -10.07
C LYS A 112 18.09 13.14 -10.74
N ASP A 113 17.46 12.05 -11.18
CA ASP A 113 16.21 12.08 -11.93
C ASP A 113 15.38 10.83 -11.72
N PHE A 114 14.08 10.94 -12.02
CA PHE A 114 13.17 9.82 -12.07
C PHE A 114 13.44 8.92 -13.27
N ILE A 115 13.27 7.62 -13.10
CA ILE A 115 13.37 6.63 -14.16
C ILE A 115 11.97 6.31 -14.67
N TYR A 116 11.78 6.40 -15.96
CA TYR A 116 10.50 6.12 -16.61
C TYR A 116 10.51 4.77 -17.33
N PRO A 117 9.34 4.13 -17.48
CA PRO A 117 7.99 4.59 -17.12
C PRO A 117 7.73 4.57 -15.60
N ILE A 118 6.72 5.34 -15.17
CA ILE A 118 6.21 5.29 -13.80
C ILE A 118 5.29 4.08 -13.63
N CYS A 119 5.13 3.56 -12.40
CA CYS A 119 4.08 2.62 -12.10
C CYS A 119 2.86 3.33 -11.49
N VAL A 120 1.68 2.88 -11.88
CA VAL A 120 0.39 3.29 -11.32
C VAL A 120 -0.22 2.09 -10.65
N ASN A 121 -0.56 2.21 -9.38
CA ASN A 121 -0.92 1.09 -8.50
C ASN A 121 -2.26 1.32 -7.82
N PHE A 122 -3.08 0.26 -7.75
CA PHE A 122 -4.37 0.21 -7.06
C PHE A 122 -4.31 -0.89 -6.02
N GLU A 123 -4.31 -0.51 -4.76
CA GLU A 123 -4.08 -1.40 -3.63
C GLU A 123 -5.40 -1.83 -2.98
N HIS A 124 -5.42 -3.04 -2.45
CA HIS A 124 -6.55 -3.60 -1.71
C HIS A 124 -6.19 -3.74 -0.24
N LYS A 125 -6.34 -2.65 0.53
CA LYS A 125 -5.86 -2.53 1.92
C LYS A 125 -6.68 -3.27 2.97
N LYS A 126 -7.88 -3.73 2.65
CA LYS A 126 -8.73 -4.50 3.57
C LYS A 126 -8.50 -5.99 3.43
N LEU A 127 -8.59 -6.70 4.56
CA LEU A 127 -8.29 -8.14 4.65
C LEU A 127 -9.15 -9.00 3.71
N PHE A 128 -10.46 -8.72 3.64
CA PHE A 128 -11.40 -9.57 2.91
C PHE A 128 -11.94 -8.93 1.63
N PRO A 129 -12.43 -9.76 0.67
CA PRO A 129 -13.15 -9.29 -0.51
C PRO A 129 -14.29 -8.34 -0.16
N GLY A 130 -14.63 -7.43 -1.07
CA GLY A 130 -15.65 -6.41 -0.84
C GLY A 130 -15.20 -5.28 0.11
N ASN A 131 -13.89 -5.17 0.36
CA ASN A 131 -13.29 -4.16 1.25
C ASN A 131 -13.87 -4.19 2.67
N ILE A 132 -14.04 -5.38 3.24
CA ILE A 132 -14.47 -5.59 4.62
C ILE A 132 -13.33 -6.11 5.50
N GLY A 133 -13.50 -6.03 6.82
CA GLY A 133 -12.49 -6.42 7.80
C GLY A 133 -11.47 -5.33 8.11
N PRO A 134 -10.39 -5.67 8.83
CA PRO A 134 -9.36 -4.72 9.23
C PRO A 134 -8.52 -4.22 8.04
N PHE A 135 -7.88 -3.07 8.21
CA PHE A 135 -6.78 -2.64 7.35
C PHE A 135 -5.52 -3.43 7.70
N VAL A 136 -4.84 -3.97 6.69
CA VAL A 136 -3.69 -4.88 6.88
C VAL A 136 -2.46 -4.48 6.07
N GLY A 137 -2.44 -3.26 5.61
CA GLY A 137 -1.43 -2.77 4.67
C GLY A 137 -1.90 -3.01 3.25
N ASP A 138 -1.74 -4.21 2.74
CA ASP A 138 -2.26 -4.60 1.43
C ASP A 138 -2.55 -6.11 1.39
N MET A 139 -3.52 -6.53 0.59
CA MET A 139 -3.87 -7.92 0.30
C MET A 139 -3.75 -8.27 -1.18
N GLY A 140 -3.38 -7.30 -1.98
CA GLY A 140 -3.18 -7.44 -3.41
C GLY A 140 -3.21 -6.10 -4.12
N ALA A 141 -2.59 -6.06 -5.27
CA ALA A 141 -2.44 -4.84 -6.06
C ALA A 141 -2.65 -5.11 -7.54
N LEU A 142 -3.25 -4.14 -8.23
CA LEU A 142 -3.29 -4.04 -9.68
C LEU A 142 -2.37 -2.89 -10.10
N MET A 143 -1.49 -3.13 -11.05
CA MET A 143 -0.52 -2.15 -11.52
C MET A 143 -0.45 -2.10 -13.04
N TYR A 144 -0.08 -0.95 -13.58
CA TYR A 144 0.39 -0.80 -14.94
C TYR A 144 1.48 0.27 -15.04
N TRP A 145 2.27 0.20 -16.10
CA TRP A 145 3.34 1.17 -16.39
C TRP A 145 2.86 2.20 -17.37
N SER A 146 3.15 3.48 -17.11
CA SER A 146 2.75 4.59 -17.97
C SER A 146 3.81 5.69 -18.05
N GLN A 147 3.63 6.60 -19.00
CA GLN A 147 4.33 7.88 -18.95
C GLN A 147 3.79 8.71 -17.79
N PRO A 148 4.54 9.72 -17.30
CA PRO A 148 4.09 10.60 -16.22
C PRO A 148 2.71 11.19 -16.47
N ASN A 149 1.74 10.80 -15.63
CA ASN A 149 0.36 11.25 -15.68
C ASN A 149 0.15 12.50 -14.78
N THR A 150 -1.07 13.05 -14.80
CA THR A 150 -1.43 14.21 -13.98
C THR A 150 -1.21 14.00 -12.49
N ILE A 151 -1.48 12.79 -11.95
CA ILE A 151 -1.27 12.51 -10.52
C ILE A 151 0.21 12.63 -10.20
N PHE A 152 1.08 11.98 -10.96
CA PHE A 152 2.52 12.05 -10.77
C PHE A 152 3.04 13.49 -10.82
N LYS A 153 2.64 14.26 -11.84
CA LYS A 153 3.04 15.67 -12.02
C LYS A 153 2.57 16.57 -10.88
N MET A 154 1.37 16.33 -10.34
CA MET A 154 0.82 17.12 -9.25
C MET A 154 1.33 16.72 -7.87
N THR A 155 1.99 15.57 -7.76
CA THR A 155 2.45 15.01 -6.49
C THR A 155 3.95 14.68 -6.51
N LEU A 156 4.34 13.47 -6.82
CA LEU A 156 5.70 12.95 -6.64
C LEU A 156 6.76 13.74 -7.42
N GLU A 157 6.45 14.22 -8.62
CA GLU A 157 7.38 15.02 -9.42
C GLU A 157 7.84 16.28 -8.68
N LYS A 158 6.97 16.89 -7.85
CA LYS A 158 7.31 18.08 -7.05
C LYS A 158 8.38 17.82 -5.99
N MET A 159 8.62 16.58 -5.63
CA MET A 159 9.66 16.19 -4.66
C MET A 159 11.06 16.06 -5.28
N LYS A 160 11.20 16.20 -6.60
CA LYS A 160 12.47 15.93 -7.31
C LYS A 160 13.67 16.63 -6.70
N GLU A 161 13.56 17.94 -6.43
CA GLU A 161 14.69 18.72 -5.90
C GLU A 161 15.11 18.25 -4.51
N ASP A 162 14.15 17.87 -3.66
CA ASP A 162 14.41 17.41 -2.30
C ASP A 162 15.00 15.99 -2.32
N LEU A 163 14.55 15.14 -3.22
CA LEU A 163 15.16 13.83 -3.45
C LEU A 163 16.61 13.94 -3.91
N VAL A 164 16.91 14.88 -4.82
CA VAL A 164 18.30 15.17 -5.24
C VAL A 164 19.13 15.67 -4.06
N LYS A 165 18.64 16.64 -3.30
CA LYS A 165 19.34 17.22 -2.13
C LYS A 165 19.60 16.16 -1.04
N SER A 166 18.69 15.21 -0.87
CA SER A 166 18.84 14.13 0.10
C SER A 166 19.80 13.01 -0.34
N GLY A 167 20.19 13.00 -1.62
CA GLY A 167 20.97 11.93 -2.22
C GLY A 167 20.22 10.60 -2.33
N TYR A 168 18.89 10.67 -2.41
CA TYR A 168 18.06 9.46 -2.46
C TYR A 168 18.30 8.67 -3.75
N VAL A 169 18.44 7.36 -3.61
CA VAL A 169 18.45 6.40 -4.72
C VAL A 169 17.57 5.22 -4.33
N GLY A 170 16.60 4.89 -5.16
CA GLY A 170 15.69 3.77 -4.87
C GLY A 170 14.31 3.96 -5.47
N TYR A 171 13.37 3.15 -5.02
CA TYR A 171 11.96 3.26 -5.39
C TYR A 171 11.23 4.18 -4.40
N ILE A 172 10.40 5.04 -4.93
CA ILE A 172 9.51 5.91 -4.14
C ILE A 172 8.14 6.00 -4.78
N ASP A 173 7.10 5.94 -3.99
CA ASP A 173 5.73 6.21 -4.40
C ASP A 173 5.00 7.12 -3.42
N ILE A 174 3.84 7.58 -3.85
CA ILE A 174 2.91 8.37 -3.06
C ILE A 174 1.49 7.84 -3.25
N ASN A 175 0.85 7.49 -2.14
CA ASN A 175 -0.55 7.10 -2.09
C ASN A 175 -1.45 8.33 -2.02
N CYS A 176 -2.51 8.34 -2.84
CA CYS A 176 -3.46 9.45 -2.95
C CYS A 176 -4.89 8.94 -2.95
N ILE A 177 -5.83 9.81 -2.53
CA ILE A 177 -7.23 9.71 -2.90
C ILE A 177 -7.52 10.78 -3.94
N ALA A 178 -8.06 10.39 -5.09
CA ALA A 178 -8.45 11.29 -6.16
C ALA A 178 -9.97 11.32 -6.33
N ASN A 179 -10.55 12.50 -6.53
CA ASN A 179 -11.96 12.69 -6.87
C ASN A 179 -12.14 13.91 -7.78
N ALA A 180 -13.38 14.23 -8.15
CA ALA A 180 -13.70 15.36 -9.04
C ALA A 180 -13.22 16.74 -8.52
N ARG A 181 -12.85 16.86 -7.22
CA ARG A 181 -12.42 18.11 -6.60
C ARG A 181 -10.90 18.24 -6.53
N GLY A 182 -10.14 17.14 -6.64
CA GLY A 182 -8.69 17.17 -6.56
C GLY A 182 -8.04 15.83 -6.22
N ILE A 183 -6.73 15.90 -6.08
CA ILE A 183 -5.85 14.81 -5.69
C ILE A 183 -5.33 15.12 -4.29
N TYR A 184 -5.53 14.20 -3.37
CA TYR A 184 -5.19 14.34 -1.95
C TYR A 184 -4.16 13.28 -1.57
N PRO A 185 -2.88 13.62 -1.54
CA PRO A 185 -1.84 12.69 -1.10
C PRO A 185 -2.01 12.33 0.38
N LEU A 186 -1.73 11.09 0.72
CA LEU A 186 -1.91 10.53 2.05
C LEU A 186 -0.58 10.24 2.74
N GLU A 187 0.30 9.52 2.05
CA GLU A 187 1.58 9.06 2.59
C GLU A 187 2.57 8.74 1.48
N PHE A 188 3.87 8.84 1.79
CA PHE A 188 4.95 8.35 0.95
C PHE A 188 5.32 6.93 1.34
N THR A 189 5.82 6.16 0.34
CA THR A 189 6.56 4.93 0.56
C THR A 189 7.92 5.09 -0.12
N ALA A 190 8.98 5.15 0.67
CA ALA A 190 10.35 5.41 0.18
C ALA A 190 11.21 4.14 0.18
N ARG A 191 10.64 3.04 -0.18
CA ARG A 191 11.21 1.69 -0.26
C ARG A 191 10.36 0.81 -1.16
N TYR A 192 10.79 -0.42 -1.39
CA TYR A 192 9.94 -1.40 -2.07
C TYR A 192 8.71 -1.74 -1.21
N GLY A 193 7.53 -1.63 -1.81
CA GLY A 193 6.27 -2.04 -1.20
C GLY A 193 6.01 -3.54 -1.35
N TYR A 194 5.16 -4.10 -0.50
CA TYR A 194 4.61 -5.45 -0.63
C TYR A 194 3.09 -5.36 -0.82
N PRO A 195 2.52 -6.02 -1.83
CA PRO A 195 3.14 -6.92 -2.82
C PRO A 195 3.72 -6.20 -4.04
N THR A 196 3.79 -4.87 -4.03
CA THR A 196 4.16 -4.02 -5.18
C THR A 196 5.44 -4.47 -5.86
N ILE A 197 6.50 -4.81 -5.09
CA ILE A 197 7.76 -5.30 -5.69
C ILE A 197 7.57 -6.59 -6.50
N SER A 198 6.75 -7.52 -6.03
CA SER A 198 6.46 -8.76 -6.76
C SER A 198 5.72 -8.47 -8.07
N VAL A 199 4.81 -7.49 -8.05
CA VAL A 199 4.08 -7.04 -9.24
C VAL A 199 5.01 -6.31 -10.21
N GLN A 200 5.96 -5.52 -9.69
CA GLN A 200 7.00 -4.90 -10.51
C GLN A 200 7.92 -5.93 -11.16
N ILE A 201 8.31 -6.99 -10.44
CA ILE A 201 9.10 -8.10 -10.98
C ILE A 201 8.33 -8.81 -12.11
N GLU A 202 7.02 -9.03 -11.97
CA GLU A 202 6.18 -9.57 -13.05
C GLU A 202 6.18 -8.65 -14.28
N GLY A 203 6.21 -7.32 -14.09
CA GLY A 203 6.07 -6.33 -15.15
C GLY A 203 7.37 -5.90 -15.82
N VAL A 204 8.49 -5.86 -15.11
CA VAL A 204 9.78 -5.43 -15.65
C VAL A 204 10.41 -6.53 -16.50
N THR A 205 10.84 -6.17 -17.72
CA THR A 205 11.51 -7.09 -18.66
C THR A 205 13.01 -6.82 -18.80
N SER A 206 13.48 -5.67 -18.31
CA SER A 206 14.91 -5.38 -18.20
C SER A 206 15.58 -6.32 -17.17
N ASN A 207 16.89 -6.54 -17.35
CA ASN A 207 17.69 -7.24 -16.35
C ASN A 207 17.75 -6.43 -15.05
N TRP A 208 17.23 -6.97 -13.96
CA TRP A 208 17.17 -6.28 -12.68
C TRP A 208 18.54 -5.92 -12.12
N GLY A 209 19.56 -6.80 -12.28
CA GLY A 209 20.91 -6.53 -11.82
C GLY A 209 21.54 -5.34 -12.54
N GLU A 210 21.45 -5.29 -13.87
CA GLU A 210 21.94 -4.16 -14.67
C GLU A 210 21.20 -2.88 -14.34
N PHE A 211 19.87 -2.95 -14.23
CA PHE A 211 19.03 -1.82 -13.86
C PHE A 211 19.41 -1.23 -12.50
N LEU A 212 19.42 -2.07 -11.44
CA LEU A 212 19.75 -1.62 -10.11
C LEU A 212 21.19 -1.08 -10.00
N HIS A 213 22.15 -1.69 -10.71
CA HIS A 213 23.51 -1.20 -10.78
C HIS A 213 23.60 0.19 -11.41
N ALA A 214 22.89 0.41 -12.53
CA ALA A 214 22.87 1.70 -13.23
C ALA A 214 22.28 2.81 -12.35
N ILE A 215 21.10 2.58 -11.74
CA ILE A 215 20.50 3.61 -10.89
C ILE A 215 21.33 3.89 -9.63
N ALA A 216 21.96 2.88 -9.05
CA ALA A 216 22.88 3.05 -7.91
C ALA A 216 24.10 3.89 -8.28
N GLY A 217 24.57 3.80 -9.52
CA GLY A 217 25.64 4.65 -10.09
C GLY A 217 25.18 6.04 -10.50
N GLY A 218 23.91 6.38 -10.35
CA GLY A 218 23.35 7.66 -10.77
C GLY A 218 23.26 7.81 -12.30
N GLU A 219 23.13 6.69 -13.01
CA GLU A 219 23.01 6.63 -14.46
C GLU A 219 21.52 6.62 -14.87
N SER A 220 21.23 7.16 -16.05
CA SER A 220 19.93 6.99 -16.69
C SER A 220 19.78 5.55 -17.20
N TYR A 221 18.56 5.02 -17.16
CA TYR A 221 18.28 3.67 -17.65
C TYR A 221 16.96 3.63 -18.42
N ASP A 222 16.95 2.98 -19.56
CA ASP A 222 15.75 2.78 -20.37
C ASP A 222 15.02 1.52 -19.89
N LEU A 223 14.23 1.67 -18.80
CA LEU A 223 13.51 0.58 -18.16
C LEU A 223 12.45 -0.01 -19.12
N LYS A 224 12.61 -1.27 -19.46
CA LYS A 224 11.66 -2.01 -20.30
C LYS A 224 10.63 -2.73 -19.43
N THR A 225 9.36 -2.57 -19.80
CA THR A 225 8.24 -3.14 -19.06
C THR A 225 7.24 -3.82 -20.00
N LYS A 226 6.49 -4.79 -19.47
CA LYS A 226 5.35 -5.38 -20.16
C LYS A 226 4.27 -4.32 -20.37
N LYS A 227 3.62 -4.37 -21.52
CA LYS A 227 2.39 -3.59 -21.78
C LYS A 227 1.20 -4.24 -21.05
N GLY A 228 0.17 -3.42 -20.78
CA GLY A 228 -1.03 -3.88 -20.08
C GLY A 228 -0.85 -3.89 -18.56
N PHE A 229 -1.46 -4.86 -17.89
CA PHE A 229 -1.63 -4.90 -16.46
C PHE A 229 -0.84 -6.02 -15.81
N GLN A 230 -0.38 -5.76 -14.60
CA GLN A 230 0.21 -6.73 -13.70
C GLN A 230 -0.62 -6.75 -12.42
N LEU A 231 -0.77 -7.92 -11.82
CA LEU A 231 -1.59 -8.11 -10.64
C LEU A 231 -0.86 -9.03 -9.66
N GLY A 232 -0.92 -8.70 -8.37
CA GLY A 232 -0.38 -9.51 -7.30
C GLY A 232 -1.44 -9.82 -6.25
N ILE A 233 -1.44 -11.04 -5.74
CA ILE A 233 -2.35 -11.55 -4.72
C ILE A 233 -1.52 -12.03 -3.55
N ILE A 234 -1.74 -11.49 -2.35
CA ILE A 234 -1.11 -11.99 -1.13
C ILE A 234 -1.85 -13.24 -0.67
N CYS A 235 -1.08 -14.28 -0.38
CA CYS A 235 -1.54 -15.53 0.22
C CYS A 235 -1.00 -15.63 1.64
N ALA A 236 -1.90 -15.77 2.57
CA ALA A 236 -1.58 -15.80 3.99
C ALA A 236 -2.21 -17.01 4.69
N VAL A 237 -1.73 -17.30 5.88
CA VAL A 237 -2.33 -18.26 6.82
C VAL A 237 -2.62 -17.55 8.15
N PRO A 238 -3.54 -18.05 8.98
CA PRO A 238 -3.66 -17.52 10.35
C PRO A 238 -2.30 -17.58 11.09
N PRO A 239 -2.01 -16.65 11.98
CA PRO A 239 -2.90 -15.63 12.54
C PRO A 239 -2.94 -14.32 11.74
N PHE A 240 -2.34 -14.27 10.54
CA PHE A 240 -2.33 -13.03 9.75
C PHE A 240 -3.72 -12.36 9.75
N PRO A 241 -3.86 -11.07 10.03
CA PRO A 241 -2.82 -10.05 10.16
C PRO A 241 -2.36 -9.79 11.61
N TYR A 242 -2.68 -10.67 12.54
CA TYR A 242 -2.41 -10.48 13.97
C TYR A 242 -1.08 -11.16 14.36
N ASP A 243 -0.36 -10.52 15.28
CA ASP A 243 0.87 -11.09 15.86
C ASP A 243 0.51 -12.01 17.04
N ASP A 244 0.10 -13.24 16.72
CA ASP A 244 -0.12 -14.30 17.70
C ASP A 244 0.87 -15.45 17.47
N LYS A 245 1.96 -15.43 18.23
CA LYS A 245 3.02 -16.44 18.13
C LYS A 245 2.56 -17.85 18.48
N SER A 246 1.57 -17.99 19.34
CA SER A 246 1.04 -19.31 19.75
C SER A 246 0.21 -19.92 18.64
N GLU A 247 -0.60 -19.13 17.95
CA GLU A 247 -1.34 -19.57 16.78
C GLU A 247 -0.41 -19.80 15.58
N MET A 248 0.54 -18.90 15.35
CA MET A 248 1.51 -19.04 14.26
C MET A 248 2.35 -20.33 14.37
N ALA A 249 2.67 -20.78 15.59
CA ALA A 249 3.39 -22.03 15.82
C ALA A 249 2.67 -23.27 15.25
N ILE A 250 1.36 -23.21 15.04
CA ILE A 250 0.57 -24.29 14.43
C ILE A 250 0.88 -24.39 12.93
N TYR A 251 1.16 -23.28 12.29
CA TYR A 251 1.38 -23.19 10.83
C TYR A 251 2.85 -23.30 10.45
N GLN A 252 3.76 -22.95 11.35
CA GLN A 252 5.21 -23.10 11.10
C GLN A 252 5.59 -24.52 10.76
N GLY A 253 6.33 -24.70 9.69
CA GLY A 253 6.77 -26.00 9.21
C GLY A 253 5.74 -26.75 8.36
N LEU A 254 4.52 -26.23 8.15
CA LEU A 254 3.60 -26.80 7.18
C LEU A 254 4.18 -26.75 5.77
N SER A 255 4.08 -27.84 5.03
CA SER A 255 4.55 -27.93 3.65
C SER A 255 3.65 -27.12 2.71
N ILE A 256 4.29 -26.38 1.82
CA ILE A 256 3.65 -25.69 0.69
C ILE A 256 3.85 -26.58 -0.53
N LEU A 257 2.77 -27.14 -1.03
CA LEU A 257 2.80 -28.08 -2.16
C LEU A 257 2.34 -27.39 -3.44
N PHE A 258 2.83 -27.87 -4.56
CA PHE A 258 2.46 -27.41 -5.89
C PHE A 258 1.93 -28.58 -6.73
N LYS A 259 0.77 -28.39 -7.37
CA LYS A 259 0.17 -29.43 -8.23
C LYS A 259 1.05 -29.72 -9.46
N LYS A 260 1.82 -28.73 -9.89
CA LYS A 260 2.76 -28.80 -11.02
C LYS A 260 4.06 -28.11 -10.62
N GLU A 261 5.17 -28.60 -11.10
CA GLU A 261 6.50 -27.98 -10.95
C GLU A 261 6.61 -26.71 -11.83
N ASN A 262 5.77 -25.73 -11.57
CA ASN A 262 5.80 -24.41 -12.19
C ASN A 262 5.70 -23.35 -11.10
N PHE A 263 6.74 -22.53 -11.01
CA PHE A 263 6.88 -21.45 -10.03
C PHE A 263 6.78 -20.06 -10.66
N ASP A 264 6.38 -19.97 -11.93
CA ASP A 264 6.20 -18.67 -12.60
C ASP A 264 5.21 -17.80 -11.84
N GLY A 265 5.63 -16.60 -11.49
CA GLY A 265 4.83 -15.66 -10.73
C GLY A 265 4.52 -16.06 -9.28
N ILE A 266 5.28 -17.01 -8.73
CA ILE A 266 5.25 -17.35 -7.30
C ILE A 266 6.42 -16.65 -6.61
N HIS A 267 6.13 -15.74 -5.71
CA HIS A 267 7.12 -15.00 -4.93
C HIS A 267 7.02 -15.42 -3.47
N LEU A 268 8.06 -16.02 -2.96
CA LEU A 268 8.12 -16.55 -1.60
C LEU A 268 8.32 -15.40 -0.61
N GLY A 269 7.51 -15.37 0.44
CA GLY A 269 7.63 -14.47 1.58
C GLY A 269 8.29 -15.20 2.76
N ASP A 270 7.53 -15.40 3.82
CA ASP A 270 7.97 -16.11 5.03
C ASP A 270 7.98 -17.64 4.79
N VAL A 271 8.93 -18.09 3.97
CA VAL A 271 9.08 -19.49 3.54
C VAL A 271 10.54 -19.93 3.67
N ARG A 272 10.75 -21.18 4.04
CA ARG A 272 12.07 -21.82 4.03
C ARG A 272 12.05 -23.11 3.19
N LEU A 273 13.20 -23.44 2.66
CA LEU A 273 13.44 -24.76 2.06
C LEU A 273 14.02 -25.68 3.15
N ASP A 274 13.37 -26.82 3.39
CA ASP A 274 13.72 -27.78 4.41
C ASP A 274 13.63 -29.19 3.84
N GLU A 275 14.76 -29.90 3.75
CA GLU A 275 14.87 -31.24 3.14
C GLU A 275 14.27 -31.37 1.73
N GLY A 276 14.30 -30.28 0.96
CA GLY A 276 13.73 -30.24 -0.39
C GLY A 276 12.28 -29.79 -0.47
N ASP A 277 11.59 -29.63 0.65
CA ASP A 277 10.23 -29.13 0.75
C ASP A 277 10.18 -27.63 1.09
N TRP A 278 9.31 -26.90 0.41
CA TRP A 278 8.95 -25.55 0.82
C TRP A 278 8.03 -25.59 2.03
N ARG A 279 8.41 -24.85 3.09
CA ARG A 279 7.67 -24.84 4.36
C ARG A 279 7.38 -23.43 4.80
N VAL A 280 6.21 -23.23 5.41
CA VAL A 280 5.87 -21.97 6.08
C VAL A 280 6.90 -21.68 7.17
N ALA A 281 7.43 -20.45 7.18
CA ALA A 281 8.38 -19.94 8.16
C ALA A 281 7.88 -18.58 8.66
N GLY A 282 8.74 -17.83 9.37
CA GLY A 282 8.39 -16.51 9.86
C GLY A 282 7.38 -16.49 11.00
N GLU A 283 6.90 -15.31 11.35
CA GLU A 283 6.06 -15.06 12.52
C GLU A 283 4.72 -14.39 12.18
N THR A 284 4.50 -13.99 10.92
CA THR A 284 3.37 -13.13 10.54
C THR A 284 2.23 -13.87 9.84
N GLY A 285 2.47 -15.07 9.31
CA GLY A 285 1.55 -15.77 8.44
C GLY A 285 1.49 -15.24 7.00
N TYR A 286 2.34 -14.29 6.62
CA TYR A 286 2.50 -13.81 5.25
C TYR A 286 3.35 -14.79 4.45
N VAL A 287 2.73 -15.64 3.62
CA VAL A 287 3.44 -16.79 3.04
C VAL A 287 4.03 -16.49 1.68
N LEU A 288 3.24 -16.04 0.73
CA LEU A 288 3.70 -15.80 -0.64
C LEU A 288 2.83 -14.78 -1.37
N VAL A 289 3.35 -14.27 -2.49
CA VAL A 289 2.59 -13.47 -3.45
C VAL A 289 2.51 -14.22 -4.76
N VAL A 290 1.31 -14.28 -5.33
CA VAL A 290 1.11 -14.84 -6.68
C VAL A 290 0.81 -13.71 -7.64
N THR A 291 1.58 -13.62 -8.72
CA THR A 291 1.43 -12.56 -9.73
C THR A 291 0.90 -13.09 -11.05
N GLY A 292 0.37 -12.18 -11.85
CA GLY A 292 -0.02 -12.44 -13.23
C GLY A 292 0.00 -11.16 -14.05
N ALA A 293 0.10 -11.29 -15.35
CA ALA A 293 0.11 -10.20 -16.32
C ALA A 293 -0.88 -10.48 -17.47
N GLY A 294 -1.37 -9.41 -18.09
CA GLY A 294 -2.26 -9.49 -19.25
C GLY A 294 -2.39 -8.14 -19.95
N THR A 295 -2.91 -8.15 -21.16
CA THR A 295 -3.20 -6.92 -21.91
C THR A 295 -4.45 -6.22 -21.36
N THR A 296 -5.32 -6.99 -20.72
CA THR A 296 -6.48 -6.50 -19.96
C THR A 296 -6.36 -6.94 -18.49
N VAL A 297 -7.15 -6.30 -17.63
CA VAL A 297 -7.22 -6.67 -16.20
C VAL A 297 -7.76 -8.10 -16.04
N GLU A 298 -8.73 -8.49 -16.84
CA GLU A 298 -9.33 -9.83 -16.82
C GLU A 298 -8.29 -10.91 -17.17
N GLU A 299 -7.41 -10.65 -18.15
CA GLU A 299 -6.32 -11.56 -18.49
C GLU A 299 -5.29 -11.66 -17.35
N ALA A 300 -4.88 -10.54 -16.78
CA ALA A 300 -3.97 -10.53 -15.63
C ALA A 300 -4.55 -11.28 -14.44
N ARG A 301 -5.83 -11.04 -14.11
CA ARG A 301 -6.58 -11.78 -13.08
C ARG A 301 -6.62 -13.28 -13.37
N LYS A 302 -7.01 -13.66 -14.58
CA LYS A 302 -7.09 -15.07 -15.01
C LYS A 302 -5.74 -15.77 -14.84
N GLN A 303 -4.65 -15.10 -15.19
CA GLN A 303 -3.31 -15.66 -15.04
C GLN A 303 -2.91 -15.80 -13.57
N ALA A 304 -3.09 -14.74 -12.75
CA ALA A 304 -2.71 -14.78 -11.34
C ALA A 304 -3.50 -15.83 -10.56
N TYR A 305 -4.83 -15.85 -10.68
CA TYR A 305 -5.67 -16.85 -10.01
C TYR A 305 -5.44 -18.27 -10.54
N GLY A 306 -5.16 -18.41 -11.85
CA GLY A 306 -4.77 -19.71 -12.43
C GLY A 306 -3.43 -20.24 -11.90
N ARG A 307 -2.46 -19.36 -11.63
CA ARG A 307 -1.20 -19.71 -10.94
C ARG A 307 -1.44 -20.05 -9.48
N LEU A 308 -2.34 -19.31 -8.82
CA LEU A 308 -2.72 -19.55 -7.43
C LEU A 308 -3.37 -20.93 -7.25
N ASP A 309 -4.16 -21.40 -8.20
CA ASP A 309 -4.73 -22.76 -8.19
C ASP A 309 -3.67 -23.88 -8.17
N ASN A 310 -2.41 -23.56 -8.51
CA ASN A 310 -1.29 -24.50 -8.40
C ASN A 310 -0.80 -24.67 -6.96
N VAL A 311 -1.07 -23.73 -6.06
CA VAL A 311 -0.59 -23.73 -4.68
C VAL A 311 -1.55 -24.52 -3.79
N MET A 312 -1.01 -25.41 -2.97
CA MET A 312 -1.76 -26.16 -1.96
C MET A 312 -1.13 -25.92 -0.59
N LEU A 313 -1.83 -25.21 0.26
CA LEU A 313 -1.45 -24.93 1.64
C LEU A 313 -2.68 -24.94 2.53
N GLN A 314 -2.61 -25.62 3.66
CA GLN A 314 -3.73 -25.72 4.61
C GLN A 314 -4.10 -24.34 5.18
N ASN A 315 -5.39 -24.05 5.19
CA ASN A 315 -5.97 -22.80 5.71
C ASN A 315 -5.43 -21.53 5.03
N MET A 316 -4.82 -21.65 3.85
CA MET A 316 -4.44 -20.50 3.05
C MET A 316 -5.66 -19.68 2.68
N PHE A 317 -5.57 -18.36 2.85
CA PHE A 317 -6.58 -17.43 2.43
C PHE A 317 -5.99 -16.27 1.62
N TYR A 318 -6.81 -15.67 0.80
CA TYR A 318 -6.45 -14.56 -0.10
C TYR A 318 -7.70 -13.82 -0.56
N ARG A 319 -7.54 -12.64 -1.14
CA ARG A 319 -8.65 -11.92 -1.76
C ARG A 319 -8.96 -12.46 -3.15
N THR A 320 -10.25 -12.58 -3.46
CA THR A 320 -10.75 -13.08 -4.75
C THR A 320 -11.16 -11.96 -5.71
N ASP A 321 -11.10 -10.70 -5.27
CA ASP A 321 -11.60 -9.53 -6.00
C ASP A 321 -10.50 -8.52 -6.39
N VAL A 322 -9.22 -8.88 -6.29
CA VAL A 322 -8.11 -7.98 -6.65
C VAL A 322 -8.25 -7.51 -8.10
N GLY A 323 -8.19 -6.19 -8.31
CA GLY A 323 -8.39 -5.53 -9.61
C GLY A 323 -9.86 -5.45 -10.06
N GLY A 324 -10.83 -5.91 -9.25
CA GLY A 324 -12.24 -5.94 -9.64
C GLY A 324 -12.90 -4.55 -9.78
N SER A 325 -12.37 -3.54 -9.10
CA SER A 325 -12.89 -2.16 -9.18
C SER A 325 -12.35 -1.36 -10.37
N TRP A 326 -11.38 -1.90 -11.13
CA TRP A 326 -10.66 -1.16 -12.18
C TRP A 326 -11.57 -0.43 -13.17
N ALA A 327 -12.62 -1.09 -13.66
CA ALA A 327 -13.49 -0.49 -14.68
C ALA A 327 -14.14 0.82 -14.17
N GLU A 328 -14.64 0.81 -12.95
CA GLU A 328 -15.26 1.98 -12.31
C GLU A 328 -14.22 3.03 -11.94
N ASP A 329 -13.11 2.63 -11.33
CA ASP A 329 -12.06 3.55 -10.88
C ASP A 329 -11.35 4.22 -12.05
N SER A 330 -11.05 3.47 -13.12
CA SER A 330 -10.43 4.04 -14.31
C SER A 330 -11.34 5.01 -15.06
N ASP A 331 -12.65 4.71 -15.18
CA ASP A 331 -13.63 5.60 -15.80
C ASP A 331 -13.69 6.94 -15.05
N ARG A 332 -13.77 6.90 -13.73
CA ARG A 332 -13.75 8.09 -12.88
C ARG A 332 -12.47 8.91 -13.06
N LEU A 333 -11.31 8.25 -12.95
CA LEU A 333 -10.01 8.92 -13.07
C LEU A 333 -9.78 9.53 -14.46
N GLN A 334 -10.20 8.85 -15.52
CA GLN A 334 -10.16 9.37 -16.89
C GLN A 334 -11.07 10.57 -17.06
N THR A 335 -12.32 10.48 -16.56
CA THR A 335 -13.30 11.58 -16.60
C THR A 335 -12.76 12.83 -15.88
N TRP A 336 -12.00 12.64 -14.79
CA TRP A 336 -11.40 13.77 -14.06
C TRP A 336 -10.06 14.23 -14.68
N GLY A 337 -9.54 13.57 -15.71
CA GLY A 337 -8.30 13.95 -16.43
C GLY A 337 -7.02 13.58 -15.67
N TYR A 338 -7.05 12.60 -14.80
CA TYR A 338 -5.91 12.27 -13.94
C TYR A 338 -4.96 11.21 -14.50
N LEU A 339 -5.38 10.42 -15.47
CA LEU A 339 -4.55 9.36 -16.08
C LEU A 339 -3.81 9.79 -17.35
N TYR A 340 -3.78 11.08 -17.68
CA TYR A 340 -3.10 11.63 -18.87
C TYR A 340 -1.82 12.38 -18.53
#